data_c2ca6ccdf8f4237f75d2d4958b4e0d29
#
_entry.id   c2ca6ccdf8f4237f75d2d4958b4e0d29
#
_cell.length_a   1.000
_cell.length_b   1.000
_cell.length_c   1.000
_cell.angle_alpha   90.00
_cell.angle_beta   90.00
_cell.angle_gamma   90.00
#
_symmetry.space_group_name_H-M   'P 1'
#
loop_
_entity.id
_entity.type
_entity.pdbx_description
1 polymer ?
#
loop_
_entity_poly.entity_id
_entity_poly.type
_entity_poly.pdbx_seq_one_letter_code
_entity_poly.pdbx_strand_id
1 'polypeptide(L)'
;MLTMLSISKLEKNGTYLRILWSDGEESKFNYLWLRDNCPTAHDKDSRHRMFDILNVSKNLNPTKYKVNDEGKLEIVWSEGNHTSFYDINWLRKNCYTIKNKQKYISPYQLWDKSIEKNIKSISIDCDEIMSSEEGLIKWLKLLHYKGIALVNNAPTKEKSAFEVLNRISHTRETFFKTPFEVINIPKPNNSAYTAHALKNHMDLPWFENPPGYQFLHCLINSANGGDSSAVDGFAVADYLKNNEKDIFDTLVNVPLKFRDKDYTQQAHRSFYAPAISLTKDGDYNDIRFSVATMDALDCHPDVMDQVYFAHHRFGNLLHDDRFVIKFRLNPGDIYSFNNRRVLHGRTAFDPNSGHRHLQGYYMDRDEIIGRLSYLSQ
;
A
#
# COMPACT_ATOMS: atom_id res chain seq x y z
N MET A 1 4.91 37.59 -2.28
CA MET A 1 3.56 37.44 -2.83
C MET A 1 3.57 36.20 -3.72
N LEU A 2 2.87 35.14 -3.35
CA LEU A 2 2.63 34.02 -4.23
C LEU A 2 1.69 34.54 -5.34
N THR A 3 2.21 34.67 -6.56
CA THR A 3 1.38 35.01 -7.73
C THR A 3 0.32 33.92 -7.88
N MET A 4 -0.97 34.30 -7.78
CA MET A 4 -2.05 33.35 -8.03
C MET A 4 -1.93 32.82 -9.47
N LEU A 5 -2.00 31.51 -9.64
CA LEU A 5 -1.99 30.88 -10.94
C LEU A 5 -3.18 31.35 -11.76
N SER A 6 -2.93 31.76 -13.00
CA SER A 6 -3.97 32.20 -13.93
C SER A 6 -3.70 31.70 -15.34
N ILE A 7 -4.72 31.78 -16.18
CA ILE A 7 -4.60 31.46 -17.61
C ILE A 7 -4.19 32.74 -18.35
N SER A 8 -3.05 32.71 -19.00
CA SER A 8 -2.55 33.83 -19.84
C SER A 8 -3.08 33.79 -21.27
N LYS A 9 -3.29 32.58 -21.82
CA LYS A 9 -3.79 32.41 -23.19
C LYS A 9 -4.56 31.11 -23.36
N LEU A 10 -5.63 31.17 -24.17
CA LEU A 10 -6.43 30.02 -24.59
C LEU A 10 -6.41 29.90 -26.10
N GLU A 11 -6.11 28.75 -26.63
CA GLU A 11 -6.11 28.48 -28.07
C GLU A 11 -6.77 27.15 -28.40
N LYS A 12 -7.71 27.17 -29.35
CA LYS A 12 -8.29 25.98 -29.93
C LYS A 12 -7.35 25.38 -30.97
N ASN A 13 -7.02 24.10 -30.84
CA ASN A 13 -6.14 23.42 -31.77
C ASN A 13 -6.57 21.97 -32.00
N GLY A 14 -7.11 21.67 -33.19
CA GLY A 14 -7.57 20.32 -33.51
C GLY A 14 -8.60 19.79 -32.51
N THR A 15 -8.26 18.75 -31.77
CA THR A 15 -9.10 18.05 -30.78
C THR A 15 -8.83 18.45 -29.35
N TYR A 16 -8.07 19.52 -29.12
CA TYR A 16 -7.70 19.96 -27.77
C TYR A 16 -7.71 21.49 -27.61
N LEU A 17 -7.89 21.92 -26.36
CA LEU A 17 -7.68 23.30 -25.91
C LEU A 17 -6.28 23.43 -25.36
N ARG A 18 -5.50 24.35 -25.91
CA ARG A 18 -4.18 24.74 -25.42
C ARG A 18 -4.33 25.85 -24.39
N ILE A 19 -3.72 25.70 -23.25
CA ILE A 19 -3.70 26.68 -22.15
C ILE A 19 -2.25 27.08 -21.90
N LEU A 20 -1.94 28.38 -22.00
CA LEU A 20 -0.72 28.96 -21.52
C LEU A 20 -0.99 29.55 -20.13
N TRP A 21 -0.22 29.14 -19.14
CA TRP A 21 -0.37 29.59 -17.77
C TRP A 21 0.47 30.84 -17.48
N SER A 22 0.14 31.57 -16.38
CA SER A 22 0.88 32.77 -15.98
C SER A 22 2.33 32.51 -15.55
N ASP A 23 2.66 31.26 -15.22
CA ASP A 23 4.04 30.81 -14.92
C ASP A 23 4.84 30.37 -16.15
N GLY A 24 4.27 30.53 -17.36
CA GLY A 24 4.91 30.15 -18.61
C GLY A 24 4.73 28.70 -19.06
N GLU A 25 4.16 27.87 -18.21
CA GLU A 25 3.89 26.46 -18.54
C GLU A 25 2.73 26.33 -19.53
N GLU A 26 2.74 25.23 -20.31
CA GLU A 26 1.71 24.92 -21.29
C GLU A 26 0.99 23.61 -20.98
N SER A 27 -0.33 23.61 -21.13
CA SER A 27 -1.17 22.41 -21.03
C SER A 27 -2.00 22.21 -22.28
N LYS A 28 -2.25 20.95 -22.62
CA LYS A 28 -3.18 20.55 -23.70
C LYS A 28 -4.25 19.66 -23.10
N PHE A 29 -5.50 20.07 -23.23
CA PHE A 29 -6.63 19.30 -22.74
C PHE A 29 -7.50 18.86 -23.93
N ASN A 30 -7.65 17.55 -24.11
CA ASN A 30 -8.53 16.98 -25.11
C ASN A 30 -9.99 17.37 -24.81
N TYR A 31 -10.80 17.66 -25.83
CA TYR A 31 -12.18 18.10 -25.65
C TYR A 31 -13.06 17.05 -25.00
N LEU A 32 -12.92 15.78 -25.39
CA LEU A 32 -13.67 14.69 -24.75
C LEU A 32 -13.26 14.54 -23.29
N TRP A 33 -11.95 14.66 -22.98
CA TRP A 33 -11.48 14.63 -21.59
C TRP A 33 -12.09 15.78 -20.76
N LEU A 34 -12.10 17.01 -21.29
CA LEU A 34 -12.75 18.14 -20.62
C LEU A 34 -14.24 17.85 -20.39
N ARG A 35 -14.96 17.46 -21.43
CA ARG A 35 -16.41 17.19 -21.33
C ARG A 35 -16.73 16.06 -20.35
N ASP A 36 -15.93 15.00 -20.37
CA ASP A 36 -16.05 13.85 -19.47
C ASP A 36 -15.79 14.21 -18.01
N ASN A 37 -14.91 15.17 -17.76
CA ASN A 37 -14.57 15.65 -16.42
C ASN A 37 -15.28 16.98 -16.05
N CYS A 38 -16.38 17.29 -16.71
CA CYS A 38 -17.18 18.45 -16.35
C CYS A 38 -17.72 18.30 -14.90
N PRO A 39 -17.62 19.34 -14.05
CA PRO A 39 -18.16 19.28 -12.69
C PRO A 39 -19.65 18.92 -12.63
N THR A 40 -20.43 19.30 -13.63
CA THR A 40 -21.88 18.95 -13.71
C THR A 40 -22.14 17.51 -14.20
N ALA A 41 -21.09 16.75 -14.50
CA ALA A 41 -21.21 15.34 -14.91
C ALA A 41 -21.53 14.41 -13.73
N HIS A 42 -21.49 14.91 -12.50
CA HIS A 42 -21.71 14.12 -11.30
C HIS A 42 -23.04 14.51 -10.64
N ASP A 43 -23.71 13.51 -10.11
CA ASP A 43 -24.86 13.71 -9.22
C ASP A 43 -24.43 14.36 -7.91
N LYS A 44 -25.22 15.32 -7.43
CA LYS A 44 -24.83 16.13 -6.26
C LYS A 44 -24.84 15.33 -4.93
N ASP A 45 -25.70 14.34 -4.84
CA ASP A 45 -25.92 13.58 -3.61
C ASP A 45 -25.03 12.33 -3.59
N SER A 46 -25.14 11.50 -4.61
CA SER A 46 -24.35 10.26 -4.71
C SER A 46 -22.89 10.48 -5.12
N ARG A 47 -22.58 11.65 -5.70
CA ARG A 47 -21.30 12.00 -6.31
C ARG A 47 -20.86 11.07 -7.43
N HIS A 48 -21.73 10.17 -7.85
CA HIS A 48 -21.48 9.29 -8.98
C HIS A 48 -21.59 10.07 -10.28
N ARG A 49 -20.81 9.65 -11.28
CA ARG A 49 -20.92 10.19 -12.63
C ARG A 49 -22.22 9.76 -13.26
N MET A 50 -23.06 10.73 -13.63
CA MET A 50 -24.34 10.51 -14.34
C MET A 50 -24.20 10.77 -15.84
N PHE A 51 -23.14 11.46 -16.22
CA PHE A 51 -22.85 11.74 -17.62
C PHE A 51 -22.20 10.52 -18.28
N ASP A 52 -22.76 10.11 -19.43
CA ASP A 52 -22.24 9.00 -20.21
C ASP A 52 -21.48 9.53 -21.45
N ILE A 53 -20.16 9.46 -21.41
CA ILE A 53 -19.28 9.88 -22.50
C ILE A 53 -19.50 9.07 -23.80
N LEU A 54 -20.05 7.86 -23.71
CA LEU A 54 -20.30 7.01 -24.87
C LEU A 54 -21.39 7.59 -25.80
N ASN A 55 -22.25 8.45 -25.27
CA ASN A 55 -23.30 9.13 -26.01
C ASN A 55 -22.84 10.44 -26.68
N VAL A 56 -21.56 10.83 -26.47
CA VAL A 56 -21.03 12.08 -27.02
C VAL A 56 -20.38 11.85 -28.38
N SER A 57 -20.63 12.78 -29.34
CA SER A 57 -19.97 12.74 -30.64
C SER A 57 -18.45 12.82 -30.49
N LYS A 58 -17.73 11.95 -31.19
CA LYS A 58 -16.25 12.01 -31.28
C LYS A 58 -15.77 13.34 -31.94
N ASN A 59 -16.64 14.07 -32.61
CA ASN A 59 -16.39 15.36 -33.24
C ASN A 59 -16.77 16.53 -32.32
N LEU A 60 -16.89 16.29 -31.02
CA LEU A 60 -17.15 17.33 -30.02
C LEU A 60 -16.17 18.49 -30.15
N ASN A 61 -16.71 19.71 -30.15
CA ASN A 61 -15.94 20.95 -30.28
C ASN A 61 -16.43 22.02 -29.31
N PRO A 62 -15.56 22.86 -28.76
CA PRO A 62 -15.96 24.07 -28.06
C PRO A 62 -16.45 25.09 -29.11
N THR A 63 -17.65 25.61 -28.91
CA THR A 63 -18.21 26.72 -29.72
C THR A 63 -17.78 28.07 -29.14
N LYS A 64 -17.68 28.17 -27.81
CA LYS A 64 -17.14 29.34 -27.09
C LYS A 64 -16.25 28.84 -25.94
N TYR A 65 -15.21 29.60 -25.62
CA TYR A 65 -14.36 29.36 -24.47
C TYR A 65 -13.72 30.67 -24.01
N LYS A 66 -13.67 30.87 -22.68
CA LYS A 66 -13.08 32.06 -22.06
C LYS A 66 -12.76 31.78 -20.59
N VAL A 67 -11.96 32.63 -19.97
CA VAL A 67 -11.95 32.76 -18.51
C VAL A 67 -13.07 33.70 -18.13
N ASN A 68 -13.98 33.28 -17.25
CA ASN A 68 -15.11 34.12 -16.81
C ASN A 68 -14.69 35.05 -15.66
N ASP A 69 -15.62 35.90 -15.19
CA ASP A 69 -15.37 36.89 -14.15
C ASP A 69 -15.07 36.26 -12.76
N GLU A 70 -15.45 34.98 -12.56
CA GLU A 70 -15.10 34.20 -11.37
C GLU A 70 -13.71 33.54 -11.47
N GLY A 71 -12.97 33.78 -12.55
CA GLY A 71 -11.66 33.17 -12.78
C GLY A 71 -11.70 31.69 -13.18
N LYS A 72 -12.86 31.17 -13.60
CA LYS A 72 -13.02 29.78 -14.08
C LYS A 72 -12.90 29.71 -15.60
N LEU A 73 -12.39 28.58 -16.14
CA LEU A 73 -12.49 28.28 -17.55
C LEU A 73 -13.93 27.88 -17.88
N GLU A 74 -14.59 28.69 -18.68
CA GLU A 74 -15.94 28.46 -19.20
C GLU A 74 -15.83 27.94 -20.65
N ILE A 75 -16.51 26.83 -20.95
CA ILE A 75 -16.55 26.22 -22.28
C ILE A 75 -18.00 25.91 -22.65
N VAL A 76 -18.47 26.45 -23.79
CA VAL A 76 -19.75 26.07 -24.42
C VAL A 76 -19.47 25.04 -25.50
N TRP A 77 -20.11 23.90 -25.39
CA TRP A 77 -19.90 22.77 -26.31
C TRP A 77 -20.87 22.80 -27.52
N SER A 78 -20.45 22.17 -28.61
CA SER A 78 -21.31 21.95 -29.80
C SER A 78 -22.45 20.98 -29.51
N GLU A 79 -22.37 20.22 -28.44
CA GLU A 79 -23.36 19.26 -27.97
C GLU A 79 -24.40 19.97 -27.10
N GLY A 80 -25.63 20.11 -27.57
CA GLY A 80 -26.78 20.57 -26.78
C GLY A 80 -26.61 21.93 -26.08
N ASN A 81 -25.68 22.78 -26.55
CA ASN A 81 -25.28 24.04 -25.87
C ASN A 81 -24.85 23.87 -24.39
N HIS A 82 -24.38 22.68 -24.00
CA HIS A 82 -23.90 22.45 -22.66
C HIS A 82 -22.72 23.37 -22.35
N THR A 83 -22.74 23.99 -21.16
CA THR A 83 -21.66 24.85 -20.66
C THR A 83 -20.97 24.18 -19.47
N SER A 84 -19.65 24.06 -19.57
CA SER A 84 -18.80 23.55 -18.49
C SER A 84 -18.01 24.68 -17.83
N PHE A 85 -17.84 24.62 -16.50
CA PHE A 85 -17.04 25.55 -15.71
C PHE A 85 -15.98 24.78 -14.95
N TYR A 86 -14.69 25.07 -15.18
CA TYR A 86 -13.58 24.38 -14.53
C TYR A 86 -12.82 25.35 -13.62
N ASP A 87 -12.55 24.90 -12.42
CA ASP A 87 -11.59 25.57 -11.54
C ASP A 87 -10.17 25.46 -12.12
N ILE A 88 -9.44 26.57 -12.11
CA ILE A 88 -8.11 26.67 -12.72
C ILE A 88 -7.09 25.80 -11.96
N ASN A 89 -7.15 25.78 -10.64
CA ASN A 89 -6.24 24.98 -9.85
C ASN A 89 -6.50 23.48 -10.06
N TRP A 90 -7.78 23.09 -10.18
CA TRP A 90 -8.17 21.73 -10.51
C TRP A 90 -7.62 21.31 -11.89
N LEU A 91 -7.77 22.16 -12.92
CA LEU A 91 -7.19 21.89 -14.25
C LEU A 91 -5.68 21.72 -14.17
N ARG A 92 -4.99 22.62 -13.46
CA ARG A 92 -3.55 22.54 -13.32
C ARG A 92 -3.11 21.26 -12.60
N LYS A 93 -3.76 20.91 -11.51
CA LYS A 93 -3.50 19.69 -10.74
C LYS A 93 -3.71 18.41 -11.56
N ASN A 94 -4.73 18.39 -12.42
CA ASN A 94 -5.10 17.23 -13.23
C ASN A 94 -4.53 17.25 -14.65
N CYS A 95 -3.63 18.20 -14.97
CA CYS A 95 -3.00 18.28 -16.27
C CYS A 95 -2.12 17.07 -16.55
N TYR A 96 -2.38 16.37 -17.65
CA TYR A 96 -1.63 15.17 -18.07
C TYR A 96 -0.53 15.48 -19.11
N THR A 97 -0.41 16.72 -19.58
CA THR A 97 0.52 17.10 -20.67
C THR A 97 1.72 17.91 -20.19
N ILE A 98 1.80 18.31 -18.94
CA ILE A 98 2.96 19.03 -18.39
C ILE A 98 4.10 18.05 -18.21
N LYS A 99 5.17 18.23 -18.96
CA LYS A 99 6.37 17.37 -18.95
C LYS A 99 7.07 17.37 -17.59
N ASN A 100 6.95 18.45 -16.83
CA ASN A 100 7.47 18.61 -15.47
C ASN A 100 6.35 18.42 -14.42
N LYS A 101 5.47 17.45 -14.56
CA LYS A 101 4.87 16.89 -13.34
C LYS A 101 6.04 16.66 -12.42
N GLN A 102 6.06 17.36 -11.26
CA GLN A 102 7.08 17.17 -10.23
C GLN A 102 7.49 15.71 -10.26
N LYS A 103 8.80 15.46 -10.48
CA LYS A 103 9.34 14.10 -10.56
C LYS A 103 8.68 13.33 -9.44
N TYR A 104 7.88 12.33 -9.80
CA TYR A 104 7.10 11.61 -8.81
C TYR A 104 8.07 11.14 -7.74
N ILE A 105 7.95 11.68 -6.55
CA ILE A 105 8.74 11.26 -5.41
C ILE A 105 7.90 10.20 -4.72
N SER A 106 8.41 8.99 -4.66
CA SER A 106 7.77 7.92 -3.94
C SER A 106 7.39 8.40 -2.54
N PRO A 107 6.14 8.21 -2.10
CA PRO A 107 5.73 8.59 -0.75
C PRO A 107 6.40 7.72 0.32
N TYR A 108 7.01 6.60 -0.06
CA TYR A 108 7.55 5.63 0.88
C TYR A 108 8.84 6.10 1.53
N GLN A 109 8.86 6.06 2.85
CA GLN A 109 10.04 6.26 3.67
C GLN A 109 10.67 4.89 3.94
N LEU A 110 11.70 4.56 3.18
CA LEU A 110 12.44 3.31 3.35
C LEU A 110 13.20 3.32 4.67
N TRP A 111 13.36 2.16 5.29
CA TRP A 111 14.08 2.01 6.53
C TRP A 111 14.91 0.72 6.56
N ASP A 112 15.91 0.71 7.45
CA ASP A 112 16.83 -0.39 7.71
C ASP A 112 17.04 -0.59 9.23
N LYS A 113 18.05 -1.34 9.61
CA LYS A 113 18.45 -1.59 10.99
C LYS A 113 18.57 -0.34 11.85
N SER A 114 18.90 0.81 11.29
CA SER A 114 19.09 2.04 12.03
C SER A 114 17.84 2.52 12.78
N ILE A 115 16.64 2.11 12.33
CA ILE A 115 15.38 2.48 12.99
C ILE A 115 15.25 1.92 14.41
N GLU A 116 15.98 0.82 14.76
CA GLU A 116 16.02 0.29 16.12
C GLU A 116 16.55 1.31 17.14
N LYS A 117 17.50 2.16 16.74
CA LYS A 117 18.05 3.22 17.60
C LYS A 117 16.99 4.24 18.01
N ASN A 118 15.89 4.32 17.25
CA ASN A 118 14.78 5.21 17.52
C ASN A 118 13.45 4.51 17.25
N ILE A 119 13.19 3.42 17.96
CA ILE A 119 11.94 2.65 17.85
C ILE A 119 10.70 3.51 18.14
N LYS A 120 10.86 4.57 18.93
CA LYS A 120 9.80 5.56 19.21
C LYS A 120 9.33 6.26 17.94
N SER A 121 10.15 6.34 16.88
CA SER A 121 9.76 6.96 15.60
C SER A 121 8.71 6.16 14.82
N ILE A 122 8.43 4.94 15.22
CA ILE A 122 7.37 4.08 14.69
C ILE A 122 6.35 3.69 15.76
N SER A 123 6.44 4.27 16.96
CA SER A 123 5.54 3.97 18.08
C SER A 123 4.47 5.05 18.23
N ILE A 124 3.31 4.63 18.70
CA ILE A 124 2.19 5.51 19.04
C ILE A 124 1.41 4.91 20.19
N ASP A 125 0.90 5.73 21.09
CA ASP A 125 0.07 5.29 22.20
C ASP A 125 -1.36 4.98 21.73
N CYS A 126 -1.97 3.93 22.29
CA CYS A 126 -3.34 3.54 21.97
C CYS A 126 -4.33 4.65 22.32
N ASP A 127 -4.14 5.33 23.47
CA ASP A 127 -5.03 6.41 23.89
C ASP A 127 -4.94 7.61 22.92
N GLU A 128 -3.79 7.90 22.34
CA GLU A 128 -3.64 8.94 21.31
C GLU A 128 -4.49 8.62 20.06
N ILE A 129 -4.50 7.34 19.63
CA ILE A 129 -5.33 6.89 18.52
C ILE A 129 -6.82 6.98 18.87
N MET A 130 -7.21 6.59 20.08
CA MET A 130 -8.62 6.48 20.46
C MET A 130 -9.25 7.84 20.75
N SER A 131 -8.48 8.80 21.26
CA SER A 131 -8.98 10.10 21.73
C SER A 131 -9.05 11.19 20.65
N SER A 132 -8.27 11.05 19.53
CA SER A 132 -8.16 12.12 18.54
C SER A 132 -8.08 11.62 17.09
N GLU A 133 -8.46 12.48 16.14
CA GLU A 133 -8.21 12.22 14.71
C GLU A 133 -6.74 12.45 14.35
N GLU A 134 -6.04 13.35 15.01
CA GLU A 134 -4.61 13.59 14.83
C GLU A 134 -3.80 12.34 15.18
N GLY A 135 -4.13 11.65 16.27
CA GLY A 135 -3.53 10.38 16.64
C GLY A 135 -3.81 9.29 15.60
N LEU A 136 -5.04 9.19 15.12
CA LEU A 136 -5.39 8.27 14.04
C LEU A 136 -4.60 8.58 12.75
N ILE A 137 -4.54 9.85 12.33
CA ILE A 137 -3.78 10.29 11.15
C ILE A 137 -2.30 9.93 11.31
N LYS A 138 -1.71 10.14 12.49
CA LYS A 138 -0.32 9.80 12.78
C LYS A 138 -0.06 8.30 12.59
N TRP A 139 -0.94 7.44 13.13
CA TRP A 139 -0.85 5.99 12.94
C TRP A 139 -0.96 5.60 11.48
N LEU A 140 -1.97 6.10 10.77
CA LEU A 140 -2.17 5.84 9.33
C LEU A 140 -0.98 6.30 8.49
N LYS A 141 -0.36 7.43 8.83
CA LYS A 141 0.86 7.92 8.16
C LYS A 141 2.05 6.99 8.38
N LEU A 142 2.25 6.45 9.58
CA LEU A 142 3.29 5.45 9.83
C LEU A 142 3.06 4.20 8.97
N LEU A 143 1.84 3.69 8.95
CA LEU A 143 1.47 2.53 8.13
C LEU A 143 1.65 2.80 6.64
N HIS A 144 1.26 3.97 6.15
CA HIS A 144 1.36 4.29 4.73
C HIS A 144 2.80 4.57 4.29
N TYR A 145 3.51 5.48 4.99
CA TYR A 145 4.83 5.94 4.55
C TYR A 145 5.96 5.00 4.95
N LYS A 146 5.92 4.42 6.15
CA LYS A 146 6.95 3.49 6.62
C LYS A 146 6.55 2.02 6.51
N GLY A 147 5.26 1.73 6.38
CA GLY A 147 4.74 0.38 6.32
C GLY A 147 4.75 -0.36 7.67
N ILE A 148 5.09 0.31 8.77
CA ILE A 148 5.21 -0.28 10.11
C ILE A 148 4.81 0.72 11.20
N ALA A 149 4.13 0.22 12.24
CA ALA A 149 3.86 0.96 13.46
C ALA A 149 3.74 0.01 14.67
N LEU A 150 4.14 0.48 15.84
CA LEU A 150 3.93 -0.17 17.13
C LEU A 150 2.94 0.66 17.92
N VAL A 151 1.73 0.14 18.13
CA VAL A 151 0.76 0.76 19.04
C VAL A 151 1.02 0.18 20.43
N ASN A 152 1.21 1.05 21.41
CA ASN A 152 1.50 0.65 22.79
C ASN A 152 0.26 0.87 23.66
N ASN A 153 0.21 0.17 24.80
CA ASN A 153 -0.81 0.34 25.85
C ASN A 153 -2.26 0.04 25.42
N ALA A 154 -2.48 -0.78 24.41
CA ALA A 154 -3.82 -1.28 24.11
C ALA A 154 -4.31 -2.23 25.21
N PRO A 155 -5.63 -2.34 25.47
CA PRO A 155 -6.14 -3.29 26.47
C PRO A 155 -5.76 -4.73 26.13
N THR A 156 -5.37 -5.55 27.12
CA THR A 156 -4.91 -6.94 26.94
C THR A 156 -6.06 -7.98 26.93
N LYS A 157 -7.31 -7.53 26.92
CA LYS A 157 -8.47 -8.41 26.80
C LYS A 157 -8.55 -8.96 25.37
N GLU A 158 -8.92 -10.23 25.24
CA GLU A 158 -9.20 -10.84 23.95
C GLU A 158 -10.17 -10.00 23.14
N LYS A 159 -9.87 -9.86 21.84
CA LYS A 159 -10.66 -9.10 20.85
C LYS A 159 -10.72 -7.59 21.08
N SER A 160 -10.06 -7.03 22.11
CA SER A 160 -10.07 -5.58 22.36
C SER A 160 -9.42 -4.78 21.23
N ALA A 161 -8.51 -5.38 20.46
CA ALA A 161 -7.94 -4.70 19.30
C ALA A 161 -8.99 -4.31 18.24
N PHE A 162 -10.17 -4.96 18.18
CA PHE A 162 -11.23 -4.53 17.27
C PHE A 162 -11.64 -3.07 17.48
N GLU A 163 -11.70 -2.60 18.71
CA GLU A 163 -12.06 -1.21 19.01
C GLU A 163 -11.05 -0.24 18.39
N VAL A 164 -9.75 -0.56 18.49
CA VAL A 164 -8.67 0.24 17.91
C VAL A 164 -8.71 0.17 16.38
N LEU A 165 -8.85 -1.03 15.81
CA LEU A 165 -8.87 -1.25 14.36
C LEU A 165 -10.10 -0.61 13.70
N ASN A 166 -11.24 -0.60 14.37
CA ASN A 166 -12.47 0.03 13.89
C ASN A 166 -12.37 1.56 13.77
N ARG A 167 -11.34 2.19 14.38
CA ARG A 167 -11.02 3.60 14.11
C ARG A 167 -10.61 3.82 12.64
N ILE A 168 -10.07 2.79 12.01
CA ILE A 168 -9.72 2.80 10.59
C ILE A 168 -10.91 2.34 9.77
N SER A 169 -11.23 1.03 9.85
CA SER A 169 -12.33 0.37 9.14
C SER A 169 -12.53 -1.06 9.66
N HIS A 170 -13.32 -1.86 8.94
CA HIS A 170 -13.54 -3.26 9.23
C HIS A 170 -12.29 -4.12 8.95
N THR A 171 -12.15 -5.20 9.70
CA THR A 171 -11.11 -6.20 9.46
C THR A 171 -11.53 -7.17 8.36
N ARG A 172 -10.54 -7.66 7.61
CA ARG A 172 -10.74 -8.69 6.60
C ARG A 172 -10.76 -10.07 7.24
N GLU A 173 -11.84 -10.80 7.07
CA GLU A 173 -11.90 -12.21 7.43
C GLU A 173 -11.19 -13.07 6.36
N THR A 174 -10.44 -14.07 6.82
CA THR A 174 -9.86 -15.10 5.97
C THR A 174 -10.29 -16.48 6.50
N PHE A 175 -9.82 -17.56 5.87
CA PHE A 175 -10.08 -18.89 6.39
C PHE A 175 -9.49 -19.17 7.79
N PHE A 176 -8.57 -18.33 8.28
CA PHE A 176 -8.12 -18.34 9.67
C PHE A 176 -9.10 -17.69 10.64
N LYS A 177 -10.22 -17.13 10.15
CA LYS A 177 -11.18 -16.28 10.90
C LYS A 177 -10.55 -14.92 11.28
N THR A 178 -11.24 -14.14 12.12
CA THR A 178 -10.77 -12.86 12.67
C THR A 178 -11.35 -12.68 14.08
N PRO A 179 -10.51 -12.50 15.13
CA PRO A 179 -9.08 -12.67 15.09
C PRO A 179 -8.66 -14.13 14.86
N PHE A 180 -7.45 -14.31 14.34
CA PHE A 180 -6.79 -15.61 14.39
C PHE A 180 -5.82 -15.68 15.57
N GLU A 181 -5.66 -16.86 16.14
CA GLU A 181 -4.82 -17.07 17.32
C GLU A 181 -3.37 -17.36 16.89
N VAL A 182 -2.41 -16.79 17.59
CA VAL A 182 -0.99 -17.11 17.45
C VAL A 182 -0.47 -17.62 18.80
N ILE A 183 -0.67 -18.91 19.02
CA ILE A 183 -0.31 -19.63 20.24
C ILE A 183 0.39 -20.94 19.87
N ASN A 184 1.19 -21.48 20.79
CA ASN A 184 1.77 -22.81 20.64
C ASN A 184 0.70 -23.87 20.95
N ILE A 185 0.41 -24.75 19.98
CA ILE A 185 -0.56 -25.83 20.15
C ILE A 185 0.06 -27.21 19.89
N PRO A 186 -0.40 -28.27 20.52
CA PRO A 186 -0.04 -29.64 20.18
C PRO A 186 -0.48 -30.00 18.76
N LYS A 187 0.39 -30.66 17.98
CA LYS A 187 0.13 -31.11 16.59
C LYS A 187 -0.31 -29.95 15.67
N PRO A 188 0.53 -28.92 15.51
CA PRO A 188 0.18 -27.75 14.73
C PRO A 188 0.05 -28.11 13.23
N ASN A 189 -0.93 -27.51 12.57
CA ASN A 189 -1.11 -27.56 11.12
C ASN A 189 -0.48 -26.36 10.38
N ASN A 190 0.07 -25.41 11.14
CA ASN A 190 0.74 -24.22 10.62
C ASN A 190 1.98 -23.90 11.46
N SER A 191 3.04 -23.39 10.84
CA SER A 191 4.28 -23.00 11.52
C SER A 191 4.09 -21.90 12.56
N ALA A 192 3.10 -21.02 12.40
CA ALA A 192 2.75 -19.98 13.38
C ALA A 192 2.36 -20.56 14.75
N TYR A 193 1.85 -21.80 14.79
CA TYR A 193 1.43 -22.51 16.00
C TYR A 193 2.55 -23.34 16.66
N THR A 194 3.81 -23.17 16.22
CA THR A 194 4.98 -23.85 16.77
C THR A 194 5.80 -22.92 17.64
N ALA A 195 6.73 -23.46 18.44
CA ALA A 195 7.73 -22.70 19.17
C ALA A 195 9.01 -22.40 18.34
N HIS A 196 9.09 -22.90 17.11
CA HIS A 196 10.26 -22.70 16.25
C HIS A 196 10.37 -21.26 15.76
N ALA A 197 11.58 -20.87 15.38
CA ALA A 197 11.82 -19.60 14.70
C ALA A 197 11.07 -19.57 13.36
N LEU A 198 10.49 -18.43 13.04
CA LEU A 198 9.88 -18.14 11.73
C LEU A 198 10.79 -17.16 10.98
N LYS A 199 11.25 -17.56 9.80
CA LYS A 199 12.00 -16.68 8.92
C LYS A 199 11.11 -15.53 8.44
N ASN A 200 11.72 -14.40 8.11
CA ASN A 200 10.99 -13.26 7.57
C ASN A 200 10.22 -13.65 6.30
N HIS A 201 8.92 -13.43 6.30
CA HIS A 201 7.97 -13.81 5.26
C HIS A 201 6.80 -12.82 5.21
N MET A 202 6.06 -12.84 4.13
CA MET A 202 4.72 -12.27 4.08
C MET A 202 3.68 -13.37 4.33
N ASP A 203 2.54 -12.98 4.87
CA ASP A 203 1.40 -13.89 5.00
C ASP A 203 0.60 -14.00 3.71
N LEU A 204 0.13 -15.23 3.44
CA LEU A 204 -0.80 -15.57 2.36
C LEU A 204 -0.31 -15.19 0.95
N PRO A 205 0.97 -15.44 0.58
CA PRO A 205 1.50 -15.08 -0.74
C PRO A 205 0.82 -15.83 -1.90
N TRP A 206 0.11 -16.92 -1.61
CA TRP A 206 -0.66 -17.72 -2.58
C TRP A 206 -2.05 -17.18 -2.87
N PHE A 207 -2.46 -16.09 -2.23
CA PHE A 207 -3.68 -15.38 -2.62
C PHE A 207 -3.40 -14.48 -3.84
N GLU A 208 -4.36 -14.39 -4.74
CA GLU A 208 -4.35 -13.39 -5.81
C GLU A 208 -4.21 -11.98 -5.21
N ASN A 209 -5.06 -11.67 -4.23
CA ASN A 209 -5.00 -10.45 -3.45
C ASN A 209 -4.68 -10.77 -1.97
N PRO A 210 -3.41 -10.80 -1.56
CA PRO A 210 -3.05 -11.00 -0.16
C PRO A 210 -3.57 -9.87 0.72
N PRO A 211 -3.78 -10.09 2.03
CA PRO A 211 -4.12 -9.02 2.96
C PRO A 211 -3.15 -7.85 2.85
N GLY A 212 -3.68 -6.63 2.85
CA GLY A 212 -2.88 -5.42 2.74
C GLY A 212 -2.05 -5.16 3.99
N TYR A 213 -2.70 -5.24 5.15
CA TYR A 213 -2.09 -4.99 6.46
C TYR A 213 -2.39 -6.13 7.43
N GLN A 214 -1.45 -6.34 8.33
CA GLN A 214 -1.57 -7.27 9.44
C GLN A 214 -1.33 -6.53 10.75
N PHE A 215 -2.08 -6.97 11.77
CA PHE A 215 -1.99 -6.45 13.14
C PHE A 215 -1.86 -7.64 14.08
N LEU A 216 -0.77 -7.66 14.84
CA LEU A 216 -0.49 -8.69 15.84
C LEU A 216 -0.60 -8.07 17.22
N HIS A 217 -1.70 -8.33 17.90
CA HIS A 217 -2.00 -7.84 19.24
C HIS A 217 -1.44 -8.81 20.29
N CYS A 218 -0.53 -8.35 21.12
CA CYS A 218 0.08 -9.15 22.17
C CYS A 218 -0.79 -9.14 23.44
N LEU A 219 -1.33 -10.30 23.78
CA LEU A 219 -2.10 -10.49 25.01
C LEU A 219 -1.19 -10.97 26.16
N ILE A 220 -0.31 -11.93 25.88
CA ILE A 220 0.64 -12.52 26.84
C ILE A 220 1.95 -12.77 26.11
N ASN A 221 3.07 -12.42 26.74
CA ASN A 221 4.41 -12.73 26.24
C ASN A 221 5.43 -12.88 27.38
N SER A 222 5.22 -13.89 28.24
CA SER A 222 6.11 -14.20 29.38
C SER A 222 7.16 -15.26 29.05
N ALA A 223 7.07 -15.95 27.90
CA ALA A 223 8.05 -16.96 27.50
C ALA A 223 9.42 -16.33 27.16
N ASN A 224 10.50 -17.07 27.38
CA ASN A 224 11.84 -16.67 26.96
C ASN A 224 12.02 -16.82 25.46
N GLY A 225 12.53 -15.78 24.79
CA GLY A 225 12.61 -15.69 23.33
C GLY A 225 11.28 -15.26 22.71
N GLY A 226 11.06 -15.55 21.42
CA GLY A 226 9.86 -15.17 20.70
C GLY A 226 9.82 -13.70 20.29
N ASP A 227 10.98 -13.06 20.21
CA ASP A 227 11.08 -11.68 19.73
C ASP A 227 10.62 -11.59 18.29
N SER A 228 9.86 -10.57 17.96
CA SER A 228 9.43 -10.27 16.60
C SER A 228 10.60 -9.73 15.79
N SER A 229 10.64 -10.07 14.52
CA SER A 229 11.54 -9.45 13.54
C SER A 229 10.76 -8.80 12.42
N ALA A 230 11.35 -7.77 11.82
CA ALA A 230 10.81 -7.10 10.66
C ALA A 230 11.91 -6.67 9.70
N VAL A 231 11.60 -6.63 8.41
CA VAL A 231 12.46 -6.08 7.36
C VAL A 231 11.62 -5.32 6.34
N ASP A 232 12.07 -4.13 5.96
CA ASP A 232 11.46 -3.37 4.87
C ASP A 232 11.87 -3.98 3.53
N GLY A 233 10.98 -4.79 2.95
CA GLY A 233 11.23 -5.41 1.66
C GLY A 233 11.43 -4.40 0.53
N PHE A 234 10.86 -3.19 0.63
CA PHE A 234 11.10 -2.13 -0.34
C PHE A 234 12.53 -1.56 -0.21
N ALA A 235 13.07 -1.46 1.00
CA ALA A 235 14.46 -1.05 1.19
C ALA A 235 15.44 -2.09 0.63
N VAL A 236 15.15 -3.37 0.80
CA VAL A 236 15.97 -4.45 0.20
C VAL A 236 15.85 -4.44 -1.33
N ALA A 237 14.65 -4.23 -1.87
CA ALA A 237 14.43 -4.09 -3.31
C ALA A 237 15.18 -2.87 -3.88
N ASP A 238 15.18 -1.75 -3.16
CA ASP A 238 15.93 -0.54 -3.54
C ASP A 238 17.44 -0.77 -3.54
N TYR A 239 17.94 -1.48 -2.53
CA TYR A 239 19.34 -1.90 -2.51
C TYR A 239 19.70 -2.73 -3.75
N LEU A 240 18.89 -3.73 -4.12
CA LEU A 240 19.12 -4.54 -5.31
C LEU A 240 19.04 -3.71 -6.59
N LYS A 241 18.05 -2.84 -6.72
CA LYS A 241 17.89 -1.95 -7.88
C LYS A 241 19.12 -1.10 -8.14
N ASN A 242 19.77 -0.62 -7.07
CA ASN A 242 20.90 0.29 -7.15
C ASN A 242 22.26 -0.42 -7.24
N ASN A 243 22.37 -1.66 -6.75
CA ASN A 243 23.66 -2.36 -6.63
C ASN A 243 23.74 -3.67 -7.42
N GLU A 244 22.61 -4.33 -7.68
CA GLU A 244 22.56 -5.67 -8.28
C GLU A 244 21.38 -5.76 -9.27
N LYS A 245 21.45 -4.91 -10.31
CA LYS A 245 20.32 -4.68 -11.23
C LYS A 245 19.78 -5.94 -11.90
N ASP A 246 20.65 -6.85 -12.31
CA ASP A 246 20.24 -8.09 -13.00
C ASP A 246 19.40 -8.98 -12.08
N ILE A 247 19.75 -9.02 -10.78
CA ILE A 247 18.98 -9.72 -9.76
C ILE A 247 17.62 -9.04 -9.57
N PHE A 248 17.62 -7.70 -9.45
CA PHE A 248 16.38 -6.92 -9.32
C PHE A 248 15.45 -7.16 -10.52
N ASP A 249 15.96 -7.05 -11.74
CA ASP A 249 15.19 -7.23 -12.96
C ASP A 249 14.61 -8.66 -13.05
N THR A 250 15.36 -9.68 -12.63
CA THR A 250 14.87 -11.06 -12.57
C THR A 250 13.70 -11.19 -11.59
N LEU A 251 13.81 -10.62 -10.38
CA LEU A 251 12.76 -10.67 -9.35
C LEU A 251 11.49 -9.88 -9.71
N VAL A 252 11.62 -8.89 -10.60
CA VAL A 252 10.50 -8.11 -11.14
C VAL A 252 9.82 -8.82 -12.31
N ASN A 253 10.59 -9.47 -13.20
CA ASN A 253 10.07 -9.94 -14.46
C ASN A 253 9.69 -11.44 -14.47
N VAL A 254 10.27 -12.25 -13.57
CA VAL A 254 9.98 -13.69 -13.53
C VAL A 254 9.03 -13.99 -12.38
N PRO A 255 7.78 -14.42 -12.65
CA PRO A 255 6.84 -14.77 -11.61
C PRO A 255 7.25 -16.10 -10.93
N LEU A 256 7.14 -16.11 -9.61
CA LEU A 256 7.28 -17.29 -8.77
C LEU A 256 5.90 -17.85 -8.45
N LYS A 257 5.82 -19.16 -8.22
CA LYS A 257 4.60 -19.81 -7.77
C LYS A 257 4.59 -19.97 -6.26
N PHE A 258 3.53 -19.52 -5.64
CA PHE A 258 3.26 -19.74 -4.21
C PHE A 258 2.06 -20.66 -4.06
N ARG A 259 2.09 -21.54 -3.06
CA ARG A 259 1.00 -22.49 -2.81
C ARG A 259 0.69 -22.69 -1.34
N ASP A 260 -0.52 -23.12 -1.12
CA ASP A 260 -1.03 -23.67 0.14
C ASP A 260 -1.82 -24.96 -0.16
N LYS A 261 -1.60 -25.98 0.66
CA LYS A 261 -2.36 -27.23 0.63
C LYS A 261 -2.93 -27.48 2.01
N ASP A 262 -4.12 -26.99 2.23
CA ASP A 262 -4.83 -27.20 3.49
C ASP A 262 -5.78 -28.40 3.37
N TYR A 263 -5.37 -29.51 3.93
CA TYR A 263 -6.17 -30.74 3.94
C TYR A 263 -7.35 -30.66 4.91
N THR A 264 -7.31 -29.79 5.93
CA THR A 264 -8.41 -29.62 6.87
C THR A 264 -9.57 -28.87 6.24
N GLN A 265 -9.26 -27.90 5.37
CA GLN A 265 -10.23 -27.14 4.60
C GLN A 265 -10.54 -27.72 3.22
N GLN A 266 -9.87 -28.85 2.86
CA GLN A 266 -10.00 -29.48 1.56
C GLN A 266 -9.75 -28.49 0.40
N ALA A 267 -8.74 -27.62 0.55
CA ALA A 267 -8.44 -26.55 -0.38
C ALA A 267 -6.97 -26.55 -0.80
N HIS A 268 -6.75 -26.46 -2.10
CA HIS A 268 -5.44 -26.19 -2.67
C HIS A 268 -5.50 -24.81 -3.35
N ARG A 269 -4.65 -23.90 -2.90
CA ARG A 269 -4.57 -22.54 -3.42
C ARG A 269 -3.19 -22.31 -4.00
N SER A 270 -3.12 -21.62 -5.12
CA SER A 270 -1.83 -21.20 -5.69
C SER A 270 -1.98 -19.93 -6.49
N PHE A 271 -0.90 -19.14 -6.54
CA PHE A 271 -0.85 -17.93 -7.34
C PHE A 271 0.56 -17.69 -7.86
N TYR A 272 0.65 -17.16 -9.09
CA TYR A 272 1.91 -16.75 -9.71
C TYR A 272 2.06 -15.24 -9.61
N ALA A 273 3.17 -14.79 -9.06
CA ALA A 273 3.49 -13.35 -9.01
C ALA A 273 5.02 -13.16 -8.93
N PRO A 274 5.54 -12.03 -9.42
CA PRO A 274 6.92 -11.67 -9.19
C PRO A 274 7.19 -11.45 -7.70
N ALA A 275 8.45 -11.66 -7.28
CA ALA A 275 8.87 -11.39 -5.91
C ALA A 275 8.84 -9.88 -5.59
N ILE A 276 9.08 -9.03 -6.58
CA ILE A 276 9.00 -7.57 -6.50
C ILE A 276 8.03 -7.08 -7.58
N SER A 277 6.95 -6.42 -7.18
CA SER A 277 6.02 -5.79 -8.12
C SER A 277 6.18 -4.28 -8.09
N LEU A 278 6.08 -3.67 -9.27
CA LEU A 278 6.15 -2.22 -9.43
C LEU A 278 4.80 -1.66 -9.92
N THR A 279 4.53 -0.40 -9.60
CA THR A 279 3.45 0.36 -10.22
C THR A 279 3.83 0.78 -11.64
N LYS A 280 2.87 1.31 -12.41
CA LYS A 280 3.12 1.88 -13.75
C LYS A 280 4.14 3.04 -13.74
N ASP A 281 4.31 3.71 -12.62
CA ASP A 281 5.21 4.85 -12.45
C ASP A 281 6.60 4.41 -11.91
N GLY A 282 6.78 3.08 -11.69
CA GLY A 282 8.05 2.48 -11.25
C GLY A 282 8.27 2.44 -9.75
N ASP A 283 7.24 2.76 -8.95
CA ASP A 283 7.29 2.61 -7.49
C ASP A 283 7.10 1.16 -7.06
N TYR A 284 7.60 0.84 -5.88
CA TYR A 284 7.36 -0.46 -5.26
C TYR A 284 5.88 -0.61 -4.91
N ASN A 285 5.28 -1.72 -5.34
CA ASN A 285 3.88 -2.04 -5.06
C ASN A 285 3.74 -3.20 -4.07
N ASP A 286 4.41 -4.32 -4.34
CA ASP A 286 4.38 -5.53 -3.52
C ASP A 286 5.73 -6.19 -3.42
N ILE A 287 5.98 -6.81 -2.24
CA ILE A 287 6.98 -7.86 -2.06
C ILE A 287 6.23 -9.15 -1.76
N ARG A 288 6.53 -10.20 -2.53
CA ARG A 288 6.06 -11.57 -2.25
C ARG A 288 7.24 -12.47 -1.97
N PHE A 289 7.34 -12.92 -0.74
CA PHE A 289 8.41 -13.81 -0.32
C PHE A 289 8.00 -14.68 0.87
N SER A 290 8.11 -15.98 0.70
CA SER A 290 7.98 -16.96 1.76
C SER A 290 8.60 -18.26 1.29
N VAL A 291 9.73 -18.66 1.90
CA VAL A 291 10.40 -19.93 1.54
C VAL A 291 9.49 -21.13 1.83
N ALA A 292 8.68 -21.05 2.90
CA ALA A 292 7.83 -22.17 3.33
C ALA A 292 6.69 -22.48 2.35
N THR A 293 6.30 -21.50 1.52
CA THR A 293 5.12 -21.61 0.65
C THR A 293 5.44 -21.45 -0.83
N MET A 294 6.71 -21.28 -1.19
CA MET A 294 7.14 -21.32 -2.58
C MET A 294 6.93 -22.73 -3.15
N ASP A 295 6.28 -22.80 -4.30
CA ASP A 295 6.10 -24.06 -5.04
C ASP A 295 7.27 -24.32 -5.99
N ALA A 296 7.25 -25.47 -6.69
CA ALA A 296 8.21 -25.77 -7.75
C ALA A 296 8.19 -24.62 -8.79
N LEU A 297 9.38 -24.16 -9.15
CA LEU A 297 9.53 -23.13 -10.17
C LEU A 297 9.09 -23.66 -11.53
N ASP A 298 8.38 -22.83 -12.26
CA ASP A 298 7.91 -23.09 -13.61
C ASP A 298 8.32 -21.92 -14.49
N CYS A 299 9.56 -21.97 -14.99
CA CYS A 299 10.13 -20.96 -15.88
C CYS A 299 10.97 -21.64 -16.97
N HIS A 300 11.35 -20.89 -18.00
CA HIS A 300 12.18 -21.44 -19.08
C HIS A 300 13.50 -22.01 -18.53
N PRO A 301 13.97 -23.20 -19.00
CA PRO A 301 15.18 -23.81 -18.47
C PRO A 301 16.41 -22.90 -18.50
N ASP A 302 16.58 -22.09 -19.53
CA ASP A 302 17.72 -21.19 -19.69
C ASP A 302 17.82 -20.09 -18.63
N VAL A 303 16.74 -19.78 -17.92
CA VAL A 303 16.72 -18.77 -16.85
C VAL A 303 16.59 -19.36 -15.45
N MET A 304 16.49 -20.69 -15.33
CA MET A 304 16.25 -21.37 -14.05
C MET A 304 17.33 -21.06 -13.02
N ASP A 305 18.60 -21.15 -13.39
CA ASP A 305 19.73 -20.86 -12.49
C ASP A 305 19.71 -19.39 -12.04
N GLN A 306 19.42 -18.48 -12.97
CA GLN A 306 19.32 -17.05 -12.68
C GLN A 306 18.20 -16.76 -11.68
N VAL A 307 17.05 -17.43 -11.84
CA VAL A 307 15.90 -17.26 -10.92
C VAL A 307 16.24 -17.78 -9.53
N TYR A 308 16.84 -18.97 -9.42
CA TYR A 308 17.28 -19.49 -8.12
C TYR A 308 18.33 -18.62 -7.47
N PHE A 309 19.31 -18.14 -8.25
CA PHE A 309 20.33 -17.23 -7.73
C PHE A 309 19.73 -15.91 -7.22
N ALA A 310 18.82 -15.30 -7.98
CA ALA A 310 18.14 -14.09 -7.60
C ALA A 310 17.28 -14.27 -6.35
N HIS A 311 16.49 -15.37 -6.29
CA HIS A 311 15.68 -15.70 -5.13
C HIS A 311 16.53 -15.95 -3.87
N HIS A 312 17.63 -16.70 -4.01
CA HIS A 312 18.57 -16.96 -2.92
C HIS A 312 19.22 -15.66 -2.41
N ARG A 313 19.66 -14.80 -3.34
CA ARG A 313 20.26 -13.51 -2.98
C ARG A 313 19.26 -12.59 -2.25
N PHE A 314 18.04 -12.50 -2.76
CA PHE A 314 16.97 -11.74 -2.14
C PHE A 314 16.66 -12.27 -0.73
N GLY A 315 16.47 -13.59 -0.60
CA GLY A 315 16.24 -14.23 0.69
C GLY A 315 17.34 -13.95 1.72
N ASN A 316 18.60 -13.98 1.30
CA ASN A 316 19.74 -13.67 2.20
C ASN A 316 19.69 -12.20 2.65
N LEU A 317 19.38 -11.26 1.76
CA LEU A 317 19.25 -9.85 2.12
C LEU A 317 18.07 -9.59 3.07
N LEU A 318 16.95 -10.28 2.89
CA LEU A 318 15.79 -10.21 3.78
C LEU A 318 16.08 -10.76 5.20
N HIS A 319 17.23 -11.42 5.40
CA HIS A 319 17.68 -11.93 6.69
C HIS A 319 19.01 -11.30 7.13
N ASP A 320 19.54 -10.35 6.37
CA ASP A 320 20.80 -9.66 6.68
C ASP A 320 20.61 -8.67 7.83
N ASP A 321 21.53 -8.71 8.80
CA ASP A 321 21.48 -7.83 9.97
C ASP A 321 21.53 -6.32 9.65
N ARG A 322 21.89 -5.93 8.42
CA ARG A 322 21.81 -4.53 7.98
C ARG A 322 20.38 -4.03 7.83
N PHE A 323 19.43 -4.92 7.54
CA PHE A 323 18.05 -4.57 7.24
C PHE A 323 17.07 -5.04 8.30
N VAL A 324 17.37 -6.15 9.00
CA VAL A 324 16.45 -6.78 9.95
C VAL A 324 16.49 -6.04 11.29
N ILE A 325 15.32 -5.65 11.77
CA ILE A 325 15.12 -5.19 13.16
C ILE A 325 14.52 -6.30 14.00
N LYS A 326 14.81 -6.27 15.31
CA LYS A 326 14.25 -7.21 16.29
C LYS A 326 13.73 -6.43 17.49
N PHE A 327 12.57 -6.80 17.96
CA PHE A 327 11.94 -6.17 19.11
C PHE A 327 11.02 -7.14 19.83
N ARG A 328 10.88 -6.93 21.14
CA ARG A 328 9.95 -7.70 21.95
C ARG A 328 8.62 -6.97 22.05
N LEU A 329 7.52 -7.70 21.81
CA LEU A 329 6.18 -7.20 22.08
C LEU A 329 5.85 -7.43 23.56
N ASN A 330 5.39 -6.39 24.22
CA ASN A 330 4.83 -6.47 25.57
C ASN A 330 3.32 -6.71 25.51
N PRO A 331 2.71 -7.25 26.56
CA PRO A 331 1.25 -7.28 26.64
C PRO A 331 0.66 -5.87 26.45
N GLY A 332 -0.32 -5.75 25.55
CA GLY A 332 -0.93 -4.49 25.13
C GLY A 332 -0.27 -3.83 23.91
N ASP A 333 0.82 -4.38 23.37
CA ASP A 333 1.35 -3.88 22.10
C ASP A 333 0.60 -4.46 20.91
N ILE A 334 0.33 -3.62 19.88
CA ILE A 334 -0.17 -4.06 18.57
C ILE A 334 0.91 -3.75 17.53
N TYR A 335 1.58 -4.79 17.04
CA TYR A 335 2.49 -4.70 15.92
C TYR A 335 1.69 -4.65 14.62
N SER A 336 1.70 -3.48 13.97
CA SER A 336 0.93 -3.16 12.76
C SER A 336 1.86 -2.98 11.59
N PHE A 337 1.60 -3.65 10.46
CA PHE A 337 2.48 -3.52 9.29
C PHE A 337 1.78 -3.81 7.96
N ASN A 338 2.32 -3.22 6.90
CA ASN A 338 1.95 -3.49 5.52
C ASN A 338 2.51 -4.87 5.13
N ASN A 339 1.66 -5.89 5.11
CA ASN A 339 2.02 -7.27 4.81
C ASN A 339 2.58 -7.44 3.38
N ARG A 340 2.30 -6.49 2.49
CA ARG A 340 2.77 -6.49 1.10
C ARG A 340 4.06 -5.68 0.91
N ARG A 341 4.70 -5.25 2.01
CA ARG A 341 5.97 -4.51 2.04
C ARG A 341 6.91 -5.03 3.11
N VAL A 342 6.43 -5.13 4.34
CA VAL A 342 7.23 -5.54 5.51
C VAL A 342 7.11 -7.03 5.68
N LEU A 343 8.25 -7.72 5.58
CA LEU A 343 8.31 -9.12 5.92
C LEU A 343 8.55 -9.23 7.42
N HIS A 344 7.85 -10.16 8.04
CA HIS A 344 7.89 -10.37 9.47
C HIS A 344 8.31 -11.79 9.82
N GLY A 345 8.85 -11.92 11.02
CA GLY A 345 9.32 -13.20 11.54
C GLY A 345 9.34 -13.21 13.05
N ARG A 346 9.91 -14.26 13.60
CA ARG A 346 9.97 -14.46 15.04
C ARG A 346 11.16 -15.34 15.39
N THR A 347 11.89 -15.01 16.45
CA THR A 347 12.87 -15.93 17.03
C THR A 347 12.16 -17.14 17.67
N ALA A 348 12.87 -18.23 17.87
CA ALA A 348 12.36 -19.35 18.65
C ALA A 348 12.10 -18.91 20.09
N PHE A 349 11.19 -19.59 20.77
CA PHE A 349 10.93 -19.39 22.19
C PHE A 349 10.81 -20.74 22.93
N ASP A 350 11.07 -20.71 24.23
CA ASP A 350 10.89 -21.89 25.07
C ASP A 350 9.45 -21.94 25.63
N PRO A 351 8.61 -22.86 25.18
CA PRO A 351 7.23 -22.97 25.62
C PRO A 351 7.09 -23.41 27.09
N ASN A 352 8.17 -23.91 27.71
CA ASN A 352 8.17 -24.29 29.12
C ASN A 352 8.53 -23.13 30.07
N SER A 353 9.04 -22.03 29.52
CA SER A 353 9.48 -20.87 30.31
C SER A 353 8.36 -19.86 30.59
N GLY A 354 7.22 -19.99 29.95
CA GLY A 354 6.09 -19.06 30.06
C GLY A 354 5.10 -19.17 28.90
N HIS A 355 4.14 -18.26 28.88
CA HIS A 355 3.08 -18.25 27.88
C HIS A 355 3.31 -17.16 26.83
N ARG A 356 2.92 -17.46 25.59
CA ARG A 356 2.90 -16.52 24.48
C ARG A 356 1.58 -16.63 23.73
N HIS A 357 0.80 -15.54 23.74
CA HIS A 357 -0.50 -15.46 23.09
C HIS A 357 -0.66 -14.11 22.38
N LEU A 358 -0.78 -14.15 21.07
CA LEU A 358 -1.13 -12.99 20.25
C LEU A 358 -2.41 -13.30 19.48
N GLN A 359 -3.16 -12.24 19.21
CA GLN A 359 -4.27 -12.28 18.27
C GLN A 359 -3.91 -11.51 17.00
N GLY A 360 -4.12 -12.14 15.85
CA GLY A 360 -3.84 -11.56 14.54
C GLY A 360 -5.09 -11.09 13.83
N TYR A 361 -4.96 -9.98 13.10
CA TYR A 361 -6.03 -9.39 12.29
C TYR A 361 -5.47 -8.99 10.95
N TYR A 362 -6.32 -9.03 9.92
CA TYR A 362 -5.98 -8.50 8.60
C TYR A 362 -6.91 -7.34 8.23
N MET A 363 -6.41 -6.47 7.36
CA MET A 363 -7.19 -5.39 6.76
C MET A 363 -6.72 -5.16 5.33
N ASP A 364 -7.61 -4.77 4.44
CA ASP A 364 -7.25 -4.48 3.07
C ASP A 364 -6.52 -3.13 2.97
N ARG A 365 -5.66 -3.01 1.95
CA ARG A 365 -4.86 -1.80 1.73
C ARG A 365 -5.74 -0.57 1.48
N ASP A 366 -6.85 -0.78 0.79
CA ASP A 366 -7.78 0.28 0.42
C ASP A 366 -8.39 0.96 1.64
N GLU A 367 -8.60 0.22 2.75
CA GLU A 367 -9.14 0.77 3.99
C GLU A 367 -8.19 1.77 4.64
N ILE A 368 -6.89 1.43 4.70
CA ILE A 368 -5.87 2.31 5.27
C ILE A 368 -5.69 3.56 4.40
N ILE A 369 -5.54 3.37 3.08
CA ILE A 369 -5.31 4.48 2.14
C ILE A 369 -6.55 5.36 2.04
N GLY A 370 -7.74 4.77 1.97
CA GLY A 370 -9.01 5.47 1.88
C GLY A 370 -9.27 6.32 3.13
N ARG A 371 -9.05 5.75 4.32
CA ARG A 371 -9.21 6.49 5.58
C ARG A 371 -8.23 7.65 5.71
N LEU A 372 -6.93 7.40 5.40
CA LEU A 372 -5.92 8.45 5.41
C LEU A 372 -6.25 9.56 4.42
N SER A 373 -6.66 9.22 3.21
CA SER A 373 -7.03 10.19 2.18
C SER A 373 -8.22 11.05 2.60
N TYR A 374 -9.23 10.47 3.24
CA TYR A 374 -10.40 11.19 3.75
C TYR A 374 -10.01 12.18 4.85
N LEU A 375 -9.22 11.75 5.83
CA LEU A 375 -8.80 12.58 6.97
C LEU A 375 -7.74 13.64 6.60
N SER A 376 -7.16 13.58 5.42
CA SER A 376 -6.13 14.52 4.94
C SER A 376 -6.71 15.61 4.02
N GLN A 377 -8.02 15.64 3.81
CA GLN A 377 -8.73 16.69 3.08
C GLN A 377 -8.97 17.90 3.97
#